data_5ed3bf79b5181d342927ed77b7448d84
#
_entry.id   5ed3bf79b5181d342927ed77b7448d84
#
_cell.length_a   1.000
_cell.length_b   1.000
_cell.length_c   1.000
_cell.angle_alpha   90.00
_cell.angle_beta   90.00
_cell.angle_gamma   90.00
#
_symmetry.space_group_name_H-M   'P 1'
#
loop_
_entity.id
_entity.type
_entity.pdbx_description
1 polymer ?
#
loop_
_entity_poly.entity_id
_entity_poly.type
_entity_poly.pdbx_seq_one_letter_code
_entity_poly.pdbx_strand_id
1 'polypeptide(L)'
;MDRRGRLRDFAARSLLLKLEGRGQVRLPALRTQFRRVRPKVASLERWEEPAPWTASLAEIAPVRLEQIQAGSPAAKRWAYYLERYHSLGFRVVGENVGYLAWDRQERDVGCLLFCAAAWRCA
;
A
#
# COMPACT_ATOMS: atom_id res chain seq x y z
N MET A 1 3.59 4.34 -33.68
CA MET A 1 2.16 4.15 -33.46
C MET A 1 1.79 2.68 -33.63
N ASP A 2 0.85 2.19 -32.87
CA ASP A 2 0.30 0.87 -33.10
C ASP A 2 -0.65 0.90 -34.33
N ARG A 3 -1.16 -0.29 -34.73
CA ARG A 3 -2.09 -0.39 -35.89
C ARG A 3 -3.40 0.40 -35.69
N ARG A 4 -3.66 0.93 -34.49
CA ARG A 4 -4.81 1.77 -34.14
C ARG A 4 -4.46 3.25 -33.95
N GLY A 5 -3.28 3.68 -34.39
CA GLY A 5 -2.83 5.07 -34.31
C GLY A 5 -2.45 5.58 -32.92
N ARG A 6 -2.33 4.69 -31.92
CA ARG A 6 -1.94 5.06 -30.57
C ARG A 6 -0.42 5.07 -30.41
N LEU A 7 0.08 6.03 -29.65
CA LEU A 7 1.50 6.12 -29.31
C LEU A 7 1.91 4.90 -28.47
N ARG A 8 3.00 4.24 -28.87
CA ARG A 8 3.64 3.16 -28.11
C ARG A 8 4.70 3.74 -27.17
N ASP A 9 4.28 4.58 -26.24
CA ASP A 9 5.20 5.28 -25.38
C ASP A 9 6.02 4.34 -24.48
N PHE A 10 5.44 3.26 -24.02
CA PHE A 10 6.14 2.25 -23.23
C PHE A 10 7.28 1.58 -24.02
N ALA A 11 7.04 1.21 -25.28
CA ALA A 11 8.05 0.60 -26.15
C ALA A 11 9.17 1.61 -26.50
N ALA A 12 8.80 2.85 -26.79
CA ALA A 12 9.76 3.93 -27.04
C ALA A 12 10.64 4.19 -25.81
N ARG A 13 10.04 4.24 -24.63
CA ARG A 13 10.76 4.42 -23.38
C ARG A 13 11.74 3.30 -23.09
N SER A 14 11.33 2.04 -23.28
CA SER A 14 12.20 0.87 -23.12
C SER A 14 13.36 0.88 -24.11
N LEU A 15 13.11 1.30 -25.34
CA LEU A 15 14.16 1.42 -26.36
C LEU A 15 15.18 2.49 -25.99
N LEU A 16 14.73 3.67 -25.58
CA LEU A 16 15.61 4.77 -25.18
C LEU A 16 16.52 4.37 -24.01
N LEU A 17 15.98 3.70 -22.98
CA LEU A 17 16.78 3.21 -21.87
C LEU A 17 17.81 2.16 -22.28
N LYS A 18 17.48 1.29 -23.24
CA LYS A 18 18.45 0.33 -23.79
C LYS A 18 19.55 1.01 -24.59
N LEU A 19 19.22 2.04 -25.35
CA LEU A 19 20.22 2.80 -26.13
C LEU A 19 21.12 3.62 -25.20
N GLU A 20 20.58 4.17 -24.13
CA GLU A 20 21.38 4.85 -23.09
C GLU A 20 22.33 3.88 -22.40
N GLY A 21 21.87 2.69 -22.00
CA GLY A 21 22.72 1.66 -21.40
C GLY A 21 23.82 1.15 -22.33
N ARG A 22 23.66 1.30 -23.66
CA ARG A 22 24.69 1.01 -24.66
C ARG A 22 25.60 2.20 -25.01
N GLY A 23 25.41 3.34 -24.36
CA GLY A 23 26.16 4.56 -24.63
C GLY A 23 25.87 5.24 -25.98
N GLN A 24 24.80 4.81 -26.68
CA GLN A 24 24.43 5.35 -27.98
C GLN A 24 23.62 6.65 -27.91
N VAL A 25 22.96 6.88 -26.80
CA VAL A 25 22.15 8.07 -26.54
C VAL A 25 22.36 8.49 -25.10
N ARG A 26 22.40 9.78 -24.85
CA ARG A 26 22.40 10.35 -23.49
C ARG A 26 21.05 10.99 -23.24
N LEU A 27 20.31 10.47 -22.28
CA LEU A 27 19.03 11.03 -21.90
C LEU A 27 19.23 12.23 -20.96
N PRO A 28 18.38 13.27 -21.06
CA PRO A 28 18.43 14.38 -20.12
C PRO A 28 18.08 13.91 -18.72
N ALA A 29 18.62 14.59 -17.71
CA ALA A 29 18.28 14.30 -16.34
C ALA A 29 16.76 14.42 -16.09
N LEU A 30 16.21 13.52 -15.27
CA LEU A 30 14.81 13.56 -14.92
C LEU A 30 14.49 14.91 -14.24
N ARG A 31 13.54 15.65 -14.83
CA ARG A 31 13.05 16.93 -14.26
C ARG A 31 12.49 16.79 -12.86
N THR A 32 11.93 15.62 -12.56
CA THR A 32 11.35 15.31 -11.26
C THR A 32 11.80 13.91 -10.86
N GLN A 33 12.58 13.82 -9.80
CA GLN A 33 12.79 12.54 -9.16
C GLN A 33 11.49 12.23 -8.40
N PHE A 34 10.68 11.34 -8.94
CA PHE A 34 9.61 10.72 -8.17
C PHE A 34 10.25 9.88 -7.07
N ARG A 35 10.68 10.53 -6.02
CA ARG A 35 10.99 9.84 -4.79
C ARG A 35 9.66 9.23 -4.34
N ARG A 36 9.55 7.91 -4.46
CA ARG A 36 8.48 7.17 -3.80
C ARG A 36 8.67 7.45 -2.30
N VAL A 37 8.00 8.47 -1.82
CA VAL A 37 7.88 8.70 -0.39
C VAL A 37 7.03 7.53 0.08
N ARG A 38 7.67 6.47 0.58
CA ARG A 38 6.96 5.54 1.44
C ARG A 38 6.43 6.40 2.57
N PRO A 39 5.11 6.43 2.80
CA PRO A 39 4.62 7.10 3.99
C PRO A 39 5.41 6.49 5.14
N LYS A 40 6.19 7.31 5.84
CA LYS A 40 6.75 6.90 7.12
C LYS A 40 5.55 6.52 7.95
N VAL A 41 5.35 5.24 8.16
CA VAL A 41 4.48 4.79 9.25
C VAL A 41 5.08 5.48 10.45
N ALA A 42 4.36 6.47 10.96
CA ALA A 42 4.83 7.24 12.10
C ALA A 42 5.21 6.20 13.17
N SER A 43 6.45 6.25 13.60
CA SER A 43 6.96 5.30 14.58
C SER A 43 5.97 5.24 15.73
N LEU A 44 5.43 4.05 15.96
CA LEU A 44 4.59 3.79 17.11
C LEU A 44 5.51 3.64 18.32
N GLU A 45 6.27 4.68 18.63
CA GLU A 45 7.35 4.68 19.63
C GLU A 45 6.92 4.20 21.02
N ARG A 46 5.62 4.09 21.27
CA ARG A 46 5.06 3.68 22.55
C ARG A 46 4.05 2.54 22.43
N TRP A 47 3.95 1.90 21.28
CA TRP A 47 3.05 0.78 21.08
C TRP A 47 3.86 -0.48 20.81
N GLU A 48 3.72 -1.46 21.68
CA GLU A 48 4.27 -2.79 21.49
C GLU A 48 3.21 -3.67 20.84
N GLU A 49 3.60 -4.34 19.78
CA GLU A 49 2.74 -5.32 19.14
C GLU A 49 2.45 -6.45 20.12
N PRO A 50 1.17 -6.82 20.30
CA PRO A 50 0.81 -7.91 21.21
C PRO A 50 1.50 -9.22 20.79
N ALA A 51 1.85 -10.03 21.78
CA ALA A 51 2.40 -11.34 21.51
C ALA A 51 1.41 -12.19 20.68
N PRO A 52 1.89 -13.07 19.79
CA PRO A 52 1.03 -13.96 19.04
C PRO A 52 0.14 -14.79 19.96
N TRP A 53 -1.13 -14.89 19.60
CA TRP A 53 -2.12 -15.65 20.37
C TRP A 53 -2.95 -16.53 19.42
N THR A 54 -3.53 -17.59 19.97
CA THR A 54 -4.39 -18.51 19.23
C THR A 54 -5.72 -18.62 19.97
N ALA A 55 -6.81 -18.61 19.22
CA ALA A 55 -8.16 -18.78 19.76
C ALA A 55 -9.03 -19.49 18.73
N SER A 56 -10.08 -20.14 19.20
CA SER A 56 -11.11 -20.71 18.34
C SER A 56 -12.00 -19.61 17.74
N LEU A 57 -12.66 -19.87 16.64
CA LEU A 57 -13.58 -18.92 16.04
C LEU A 57 -14.73 -18.52 16.99
N ALA A 58 -15.17 -19.46 17.84
CA ALA A 58 -16.21 -19.20 18.84
C ALA A 58 -15.75 -18.24 19.94
N GLU A 59 -14.48 -18.24 20.28
CA GLU A 59 -13.90 -17.30 21.26
C GLU A 59 -13.71 -15.90 20.68
N ILE A 60 -13.43 -15.81 19.39
CA ILE A 60 -13.26 -14.54 18.69
C ILE A 60 -14.60 -13.85 18.44
N ALA A 61 -15.64 -14.61 18.12
CA ALA A 61 -16.96 -14.08 17.77
C ALA A 61 -17.69 -13.42 18.97
N PRO A 62 -18.44 -12.33 18.75
CA PRO A 62 -18.62 -11.61 17.49
C PRO A 62 -17.44 -10.70 17.17
N VAL A 63 -17.05 -10.67 15.91
CA VAL A 63 -16.05 -9.72 15.42
C VAL A 63 -16.73 -8.39 15.10
N ARG A 64 -16.17 -7.29 15.59
CA ARG A 64 -16.61 -5.93 15.28
C ARG A 64 -15.66 -5.30 14.29
N LEU A 65 -16.22 -4.58 13.33
CA LEU A 65 -15.45 -3.77 12.37
C LEU A 65 -15.62 -2.29 12.74
N GLU A 66 -14.52 -1.61 12.89
CA GLU A 66 -14.48 -0.17 13.09
C GLU A 66 -13.83 0.50 11.88
N GLN A 67 -14.53 1.47 11.31
CA GLN A 67 -13.97 2.28 10.24
C GLN A 67 -12.89 3.20 10.79
N ILE A 68 -11.75 3.19 10.13
CA ILE A 68 -10.59 4.00 10.53
C ILE A 68 -10.85 5.47 10.27
N GLN A 69 -10.73 6.27 11.32
CA GLN A 69 -10.73 7.73 11.23
C GLN A 69 -9.31 8.25 11.14
N ALA A 70 -9.07 9.18 10.23
CA ALA A 70 -7.75 9.79 10.05
C ALA A 70 -7.25 10.41 11.37
N GLY A 71 -5.99 10.12 11.74
CA GLY A 71 -5.36 10.64 12.95
C GLY A 71 -5.72 9.90 14.24
N SER A 72 -6.62 8.93 14.21
CA SER A 72 -6.95 8.13 15.40
C SER A 72 -5.81 7.19 15.82
N PRO A 73 -5.74 6.76 17.09
CA PRO A 73 -4.80 5.71 17.50
C PRO A 73 -4.98 4.40 16.74
N ALA A 74 -6.22 4.05 16.39
CA ALA A 74 -6.55 2.89 15.59
C ALA A 74 -5.97 3.00 14.17
N ALA A 75 -5.94 4.19 13.58
CA ALA A 75 -5.34 4.43 12.26
C ALA A 75 -3.85 4.11 12.24
N LYS A 76 -3.13 4.43 13.31
CA LYS A 76 -1.69 4.14 13.44
C LYS A 76 -1.43 2.64 13.49
N ARG A 77 -2.18 1.89 14.30
CA ARG A 77 -2.06 0.43 14.39
C ARG A 77 -2.42 -0.23 13.06
N TRP A 78 -3.52 0.20 12.45
CA TRP A 78 -3.97 -0.28 11.14
C TRP A 78 -2.91 -0.09 10.05
N ALA A 79 -2.30 1.10 9.96
CA ALA A 79 -1.23 1.38 9.02
C ALA A 79 0.03 0.53 9.30
N TYR A 80 0.37 0.33 10.56
CA TYR A 80 1.47 -0.53 10.98
C TYR A 80 1.26 -1.98 10.55
N TYR A 81 0.07 -2.55 10.80
CA TYR A 81 -0.23 -3.92 10.40
C TYR A 81 -0.18 -4.12 8.89
N LEU A 82 -0.71 -3.17 8.11
CA LEU A 82 -0.64 -3.22 6.66
C LEU A 82 0.80 -3.14 6.14
N GLU A 83 1.62 -2.26 6.69
CA GLU A 83 3.02 -2.16 6.27
C GLU A 83 3.81 -3.41 6.61
N ARG A 84 3.57 -3.99 7.78
CA ARG A 84 4.33 -5.13 8.28
C ARG A 84 3.91 -6.47 7.68
N TYR A 85 2.60 -6.69 7.54
CA TYR A 85 2.07 -8.03 7.21
C TYR A 85 1.48 -8.14 5.81
N HIS A 86 1.14 -7.03 5.18
CA HIS A 86 0.64 -7.08 3.81
C HIS A 86 1.80 -7.22 2.83
N SER A 87 1.71 -8.18 1.89
CA SER A 87 2.78 -8.49 0.94
C SER A 87 3.23 -7.30 0.08
N LEU A 88 2.33 -6.37 -0.21
CA LEU A 88 2.59 -5.14 -0.97
C LEU A 88 2.90 -3.93 -0.08
N GLY A 89 2.91 -4.10 1.24
CA GLY A 89 3.04 -3.02 2.21
C GLY A 89 1.83 -2.09 2.24
N PHE A 90 1.95 -0.98 2.96
CA PHE A 90 0.90 0.04 3.05
C PHE A 90 0.91 0.95 1.82
N ARG A 91 0.01 0.66 0.89
CA ARG A 91 -0.17 1.45 -0.33
C ARG A 91 -1.62 1.83 -0.48
N VAL A 92 -1.87 3.13 -0.45
CA VAL A 92 -3.19 3.69 -0.69
C VAL A 92 -3.22 4.30 -2.09
N VAL A 93 -4.23 3.96 -2.88
CA VAL A 93 -4.43 4.48 -4.24
C VAL A 93 -5.80 5.13 -4.30
N GLY A 94 -5.83 6.44 -4.53
CA GLY A 94 -7.07 7.21 -4.66
C GLY A 94 -7.91 7.22 -3.39
N GLU A 95 -9.23 7.25 -3.55
CA GLU A 95 -10.15 7.14 -2.44
C GLU A 95 -10.04 5.76 -1.78
N ASN A 96 -10.07 5.74 -0.48
CA ASN A 96 -9.90 4.53 0.28
C ASN A 96 -10.72 4.54 1.56
N VAL A 97 -11.01 3.36 2.05
CA VAL A 97 -11.63 3.14 3.36
C VAL A 97 -10.93 1.97 4.05
N GLY A 98 -10.58 2.17 5.30
CA GLY A 98 -9.92 1.18 6.13
C GLY A 98 -10.80 0.75 7.29
N TYR A 99 -10.65 -0.50 7.69
CA TYR A 99 -11.30 -1.06 8.87
C TYR A 99 -10.31 -1.84 9.72
N LEU A 100 -10.48 -1.73 11.02
CA LEU A 100 -9.82 -2.59 12.00
C LEU A 100 -10.87 -3.54 12.57
N ALA A 101 -10.55 -4.81 12.63
CA ALA A 101 -11.42 -5.84 13.16
C ALA A 101 -11.00 -6.21 14.58
N TRP A 102 -11.94 -6.26 15.50
CA TRP A 102 -11.73 -6.58 16.91
C TRP A 102 -12.62 -7.72 17.36
N ASP A 103 -12.08 -8.51 18.26
CA ASP A 103 -12.84 -9.57 18.91
C ASP A 103 -13.65 -9.03 20.13
N ARG A 104 -14.29 -9.95 20.82
CA ARG A 104 -15.07 -9.66 22.05
C ARG A 104 -14.21 -9.03 23.15
N GLN A 105 -12.92 -9.33 23.19
CA GLN A 105 -11.97 -8.86 24.21
C GLN A 105 -11.19 -7.62 23.77
N GLU A 106 -11.64 -6.97 22.69
CA GLU A 106 -11.00 -5.78 22.10
C GLU A 106 -9.57 -6.04 21.60
N ARG A 107 -9.26 -7.30 21.22
CA ARG A 107 -7.98 -7.63 20.59
C ARG A 107 -8.09 -7.43 19.07
N ASP A 108 -7.03 -6.92 18.49
CA ASP A 108 -6.93 -6.74 17.03
C ASP A 108 -6.87 -8.13 16.37
N VAL A 109 -7.81 -8.45 15.51
CA VAL A 109 -7.87 -9.74 14.78
C VAL A 109 -7.63 -9.60 13.29
N GLY A 110 -7.72 -8.42 12.75
CA GLY A 110 -7.44 -8.18 11.34
C GLY A 110 -7.63 -6.74 10.91
N CYS A 111 -7.12 -6.42 9.72
CA CYS A 111 -7.30 -5.13 9.12
C CYS A 111 -7.67 -5.27 7.65
N LEU A 112 -8.50 -4.35 7.16
CA LEU A 112 -8.99 -4.30 5.79
C LEU A 112 -8.70 -2.93 5.19
N LEU A 113 -8.33 -2.93 3.93
CA LEU A 113 -8.16 -1.73 3.14
C LEU A 113 -8.86 -1.90 1.79
N PHE A 114 -9.81 -1.03 1.51
CA PHE A 114 -10.45 -0.91 0.20
C PHE A 114 -9.95 0.37 -0.45
N CYS A 115 -9.46 0.27 -1.66
CA CYS A 115 -8.98 1.40 -2.46
C CYS A 115 -9.73 1.48 -3.77
N ALA A 116 -9.68 2.65 -4.41
CA ALA A 116 -10.10 2.78 -5.79
C ALA A 116 -9.29 1.82 -6.68
N ALA A 117 -9.95 1.23 -7.68
CA ALA A 117 -9.29 0.34 -8.62
C ALA A 117 -8.19 1.09 -9.37
N ALA A 118 -7.02 0.45 -9.51
CA ALA A 118 -5.97 1.00 -10.35
C ALA A 118 -6.43 1.00 -11.81
N TRP A 119 -6.45 2.17 -12.45
CA TRP A 119 -6.85 2.34 -13.85
C TRP A 119 -5.93 1.64 -14.86
N ARG A 120 -4.82 1.09 -14.41
CA ARG A 120 -3.85 0.35 -15.22
C ARG A 120 -3.47 -0.93 -14.51
N CYS A 121 -4.18 -1.99 -14.82
CA CYS A 121 -3.60 -3.32 -14.79
C CYS A 121 -2.71 -3.42 -16.03
N ALA A 122 -1.42 -3.32 -15.82
CA ALA A 122 -0.48 -3.62 -16.89
C ALA A 122 -0.44 -5.13 -17.10
#